data_51fa7d3240360d736a71e9684a463a7a
#
_entry.id   51fa7d3240360d736a71e9684a463a7a
#
_cell.length_a   1.000
_cell.length_b   1.000
_cell.length_c   1.000
_cell.angle_alpha   90.00
_cell.angle_beta   90.00
_cell.angle_gamma   90.00
#
_symmetry.space_group_name_H-M   'P 1'
#
loop_
_entity.id
_entity.type
_entity.pdbx_description
1 polymer ?
#
loop_
_entity_poly.entity_id
_entity_poly.type
_entity_poly.pdbx_seq_one_letter_code
_entity_poly.pdbx_strand_id
1 'polypeptide(L)' 'MVSSGHAFKYRLAFVVDGVCVLRYDNEAGKGDHKHVGSVETLYVFESPRQLLVDFWPDVELWRAQHE' A
#
# COMPACT_ATOMS: atom_id res chain seq x y z
N MET A 1 -2.85 3.46 21.83
CA MET A 1 -2.46 3.19 21.35
C MET A 1 -2.34 3.07 20.71
N VAL A 2 -2.11 3.14 20.82
CA VAL A 2 -1.80 2.92 20.26
C VAL A 2 -1.70 2.67 19.47
N SER A 3 -1.86 2.88 19.44
CA SER A 3 -1.61 2.58 18.76
C SER A 3 -1.36 2.24 17.95
N SER A 4 -1.39 2.33 18.05
CA SER A 4 -0.92 2.03 17.39
C SER A 4 -0.22 1.53 16.80
N GLY A 5 -0.41 1.37 16.89
CA GLY A 5 0.28 0.59 16.05
C GLY A 5 1.74 0.68 16.08
N HIS A 6 2.24 1.47 15.33
CA HIS A 6 3.67 1.55 15.13
C HIS A 6 4.10 3.01 14.99
N ALA A 7 5.38 3.23 15.17
CA ALA A 7 5.88 4.59 15.29
C ALA A 7 6.39 5.18 13.99
N PHE A 8 6.37 4.45 12.90
CA PHE A 8 6.92 4.99 11.67
C PHE A 8 5.88 5.07 10.58
N LYS A 9 6.15 5.93 9.62
CA LYS A 9 5.30 6.10 8.45
C LYS A 9 5.92 5.39 7.27
N TYR A 10 5.07 4.97 6.35
CA TYR A 10 5.57 4.35 5.13
C TYR A 10 4.68 4.73 3.96
N ARG A 11 5.27 4.62 2.79
CA ARG A 11 4.54 4.83 1.55
C ARG A 11 5.24 4.06 0.45
N LEU A 12 4.51 3.14 -0.16
CA LEU A 12 4.97 2.42 -1.34
C LEU A 12 4.02 2.75 -2.47
N ALA A 13 4.57 3.07 -3.62
CA ALA A 13 3.74 3.44 -4.77
C ALA A 13 4.29 2.80 -6.02
N PHE A 14 3.37 2.33 -6.86
CA PHE A 14 3.69 1.82 -8.18
C PHE A 14 3.09 2.79 -9.19
N VAL A 15 3.97 3.44 -9.95
CA VAL A 15 3.57 4.52 -10.84
C VAL A 15 3.83 4.09 -12.29
N VAL A 16 2.83 4.25 -13.14
CA VAL A 16 2.94 3.92 -14.55
C VAL A 16 2.51 5.16 -15.35
N ASP A 17 3.38 5.61 -16.22
CA ASP A 17 3.12 6.77 -17.09
C ASP A 17 2.67 7.99 -16.28
N GLY A 18 3.30 8.20 -15.13
CA GLY A 18 3.00 9.34 -14.29
C GLY A 18 1.75 9.20 -13.44
N VAL A 19 1.10 8.04 -13.49
CA VAL A 19 -0.12 7.80 -12.73
C VAL A 19 0.16 6.76 -11.65
N CYS A 20 -0.21 7.07 -10.42
CA CYS A 20 -0.07 6.13 -9.32
C CYS A 20 -1.23 5.12 -9.40
N VAL A 21 -0.90 3.87 -9.75
CA VAL A 21 -1.92 2.84 -9.93
C VAL A 21 -2.05 1.93 -8.72
N LEU A 22 -1.09 2.00 -7.80
CA LEU A 22 -1.11 1.17 -6.60
C LEU A 22 -0.34 1.92 -5.52
N ARG A 23 -0.89 1.98 -4.32
CA ARG A 23 -0.23 2.67 -3.21
C ARG A 23 -0.63 2.05 -1.89
N TYR A 24 0.37 1.85 -1.04
CA TYR A 24 0.16 1.44 0.35
C TYR A 24 0.75 2.55 1.22
N ASP A 25 -0.02 3.10 2.13
CA ASP A 25 0.53 4.10 3.04
C ASP A 25 -0.27 4.14 4.34
N ASN A 26 0.26 4.90 5.30
CA ASN A 26 -0.40 5.10 6.58
C ASN A 26 -0.42 6.59 6.92
N GLU A 27 -1.20 7.34 6.19
CA GLU A 27 -1.39 8.75 6.47
C GLU A 27 -1.73 8.96 7.94
N ALA A 28 -1.16 10.00 8.52
CA ALA A 28 -1.36 10.28 9.94
C ALA A 28 -2.85 10.43 10.25
N GLY A 29 -3.29 9.76 11.30
CA GLY A 29 -4.65 9.87 11.77
C GLY A 29 -5.67 9.05 11.02
N LYS A 30 -5.27 8.34 9.98
CA LYS A 30 -6.22 7.56 9.18
C LYS A 30 -5.96 6.06 9.22
N GLY A 31 -4.89 5.65 9.89
CA GLY A 31 -4.53 4.25 9.89
C GLY A 31 -3.93 3.82 8.56
N ASP A 32 -3.78 2.54 8.41
CA ASP A 32 -3.12 1.95 7.26
C ASP A 32 -4.16 1.61 6.19
N HIS A 33 -3.81 1.92 4.94
CA HIS A 33 -4.73 1.61 3.86
C HIS A 33 -3.97 1.43 2.56
N LYS A 34 -4.65 0.85 1.56
CA LYS A 34 -4.07 0.69 0.23
C LYS A 34 -5.06 1.16 -0.82
N HIS A 35 -4.51 1.66 -1.90
CA HIS A 35 -5.27 2.09 -3.06
C HIS A 35 -4.91 1.21 -4.25
N VAL A 36 -5.90 0.68 -4.93
CA VAL A 36 -5.70 -0.05 -6.17
C VAL A 36 -6.59 0.61 -7.20
N GLY A 37 -5.98 1.34 -8.12
CA GLY A 37 -6.75 2.16 -9.04
C GLY A 37 -7.52 3.21 -8.27
N SER A 38 -8.83 3.21 -8.38
CA SER A 38 -9.68 4.15 -7.68
C SER A 38 -10.30 3.55 -6.41
N VAL A 39 -9.92 2.34 -6.05
CA VAL A 39 -10.49 1.64 -4.90
C VAL A 39 -9.54 1.75 -3.72
N GLU A 40 -10.06 2.19 -2.58
CA GLU A 40 -9.30 2.29 -1.36
C GLU A 40 -9.86 1.29 -0.36
N THR A 41 -8.97 0.51 0.28
CA THR A 41 -9.36 -0.46 1.29
C THR A 41 -8.42 -0.37 2.47
N LEU A 42 -8.87 -0.89 3.60
CA LEU A 42 -8.04 -0.94 4.79
C LEU A 42 -6.94 -1.99 4.59
N TYR A 43 -5.80 -1.72 5.18
CA TYR A 43 -4.67 -2.61 5.14
C TYR A 43 -4.19 -2.85 6.56
N VAL A 44 -3.85 -4.07 6.91
CA VAL A 44 -3.34 -4.41 8.24
C VAL A 44 -1.82 -4.50 8.15
N PHE A 45 -1.14 -3.50 8.70
CA PHE A 45 0.32 -3.47 8.71
C PHE A 45 0.84 -4.36 9.84
N GLU A 46 1.79 -5.22 9.52
CA GLU A 46 2.42 -6.08 10.52
C GLU A 46 3.91 -5.77 10.67
N SER A 47 4.60 -5.59 9.56
CA SER A 47 6.02 -5.30 9.58
C SER A 47 6.44 -4.77 8.22
N PRO A 48 7.60 -4.09 8.14
CA PRO A 48 8.09 -3.64 6.83
C PRO A 48 8.28 -4.79 5.86
N ARG A 49 8.73 -5.94 6.37
CA ARG A 49 8.92 -7.12 5.51
C ARG A 49 7.59 -7.61 4.95
N GLN A 50 6.58 -7.71 5.81
CA GLN A 50 5.28 -8.17 5.37
C GLN A 50 4.65 -7.19 4.40
N LEU A 51 4.91 -5.90 4.61
CA LEU A 51 4.42 -4.87 3.69
C LEU A 51 4.93 -5.13 2.27
N LEU A 52 6.21 -5.44 2.12
CA LEU A 52 6.77 -5.74 0.81
C LEU A 52 6.22 -7.04 0.24
N VAL A 53 6.03 -8.05 1.10
CA VAL A 53 5.45 -9.32 0.67
C VAL A 53 4.04 -9.11 0.15
N ASP A 54 3.30 -8.18 0.73
CA ASP A 54 1.94 -7.89 0.28
C ASP A 54 1.91 -7.01 -0.96
N PHE A 55 2.87 -6.11 -1.07
CA PHE A 55 2.91 -5.13 -2.15
C PHE A 55 3.25 -5.76 -3.50
N TRP A 56 4.29 -6.60 -3.53
CA TRP A 56 4.78 -7.14 -4.80
C TRP A 56 3.77 -7.98 -5.55
N PRO A 57 3.00 -8.86 -4.91
CA PRO A 57 1.98 -9.61 -5.65
C PRO A 57 0.95 -8.70 -6.31
N ASP A 58 0.61 -7.59 -5.65
CA ASP A 58 -0.33 -6.64 -6.23
C ASP A 58 0.27 -5.96 -7.46
N VAL A 59 1.56 -5.66 -7.44
CA VAL A 59 2.24 -5.10 -8.60
C VAL A 59 2.21 -6.08 -9.75
N GLU A 60 2.51 -7.34 -9.48
CA GLU A 60 2.53 -8.35 -10.53
C GLU A 60 1.14 -8.59 -11.09
N LEU A 61 0.14 -8.57 -10.24
CA LEU A 61 -1.24 -8.74 -10.71
C LEU A 61 -1.65 -7.58 -11.62
N TRP A 62 -1.30 -6.37 -11.24
CA TRP A 62 -1.62 -5.20 -12.06
C TRP A 62 -0.95 -5.32 -13.42
N ARG A 63 0.33 -5.69 -13.43
CA ARG A 63 1.08 -5.82 -14.67
C ARG A 63 0.47 -6.90 -15.57
N ALA A 64 0.06 -8.02 -14.98
CA ALA A 64 -0.53 -9.09 -15.75
C ALA A 64 -1.85 -8.67 -16.41
N GLN A 65 -2.58 -7.77 -15.75
CA GLN A 65 -3.86 -7.32 -16.27
C GLN A 65 -3.73 -6.22 -17.31
N HIS A 66 -2.57 -5.56 -17.36
CA HIS A 66 -2.39 -4.36 -18.19
C HIS A 66 -1.25 -4.49 -19.19
N GLU A 67 -0.76 -5.69 -19.40
CA GLU A 67 0.27 -5.92 -20.41
C GLU A 67 -0.30 -6.32 -21.74
#